data_e943130fc93ebc1f4381d7811c489ee6
#
_entry.id   e943130fc93ebc1f4381d7811c489ee6
#
_cell.length_a   1.000
_cell.length_b   1.000
_cell.length_c   1.000
_cell.angle_alpha   90.00
_cell.angle_beta   90.00
_cell.angle_gamma   90.00
#
_symmetry.space_group_name_H-M   'P 1'
#
loop_
_entity.id
_entity.type
_entity.pdbx_description
1 polymer ?
#
loop_
_entity_poly.entity_id
_entity_poly.type
_entity_poly.pdbx_seq_one_letter_code
_entity_poly.pdbx_strand_id
1 'polypeptide(L)'
;MEPTFAEKMPPKKRRKIQAWSIAANCFGSLSEVMLDSSAILISYVALLGGNESLNMLMAGATGFIALLLQIPSGLLVEKIGLKRGMYLSCAIGCAACLLMAGAPAFGGAAKYAVVALCFAYCIARPIFGAAWFPIVDSFVAPSERGSYFGMLRFFYTVFAGTFFYFAARAMGEHPPVWLLQILIAVCAVLQFARAAFVCFLDLPPAARQGGGIFAPIREAAANSCLSSFSIYMMLVAIVAFLVQPLTLVYLKQTLSHGVSTVQTVATFGIAGSIAGYLLFGRLLGALGSRRTLIAIHSAFIAIPAMLFFCGEGVPHLLEIVCAIIFLNCMALACFFCCASAEMYSVAAPGNKVMSLSFFNTFFCGGRMFGGFLSSALLASGMLAAEWEKFGMKFTAIQSVFAMACAMSLLWLVFLIIVPAANPDRRNDYYNPPDFRKG
;
A
#
# COMPACT_ATOMS: atom_id res chain seq x y z
N MET A 1 19.98 23.77 11.38
CA MET A 1 19.68 23.08 10.09
C MET A 1 19.20 24.09 9.08
N GLU A 2 19.62 23.99 7.83
CA GLU A 2 19.03 24.83 6.80
C GLU A 2 17.59 24.42 6.53
N PRO A 3 16.66 25.37 6.37
CA PRO A 3 15.26 25.08 6.09
C PRO A 3 15.13 24.32 4.76
N THR A 4 14.24 23.33 4.72
CA THR A 4 13.97 22.52 3.53
C THR A 4 13.38 23.38 2.39
N PHE A 5 13.39 22.86 1.16
CA PHE A 5 12.76 23.54 0.02
C PHE A 5 11.27 23.81 0.29
N ALA A 6 10.57 22.86 0.92
CA ALA A 6 9.18 23.02 1.32
C ALA A 6 8.99 24.14 2.37
N GLU A 7 9.90 24.27 3.33
CA GLU A 7 9.82 25.31 4.38
C GLU A 7 10.12 26.70 3.85
N LYS A 8 10.99 26.82 2.83
CA LYS A 8 11.26 28.09 2.13
C LYS A 8 10.05 28.58 1.30
N MET A 9 9.08 27.70 1.01
CA MET A 9 7.89 28.06 0.22
C MET A 9 6.86 28.78 1.10
N PRO A 10 6.22 29.87 0.57
CA PRO A 10 5.15 30.58 1.30
C PRO A 10 4.01 29.64 1.69
N PRO A 11 3.49 29.68 2.94
CA PRO A 11 2.49 28.74 3.44
C PRO A 11 1.22 28.64 2.58
N LYS A 12 0.73 29.76 2.02
CA LYS A 12 -0.44 29.78 1.12
C LYS A 12 -0.17 29.00 -0.18
N LYS A 13 1.02 29.17 -0.79
CA LYS A 13 1.42 28.45 -2.01
C LYS A 13 1.54 26.95 -1.71
N ARG A 14 2.18 26.60 -0.58
CA ARG A 14 2.38 25.23 -0.14
C ARG A 14 1.04 24.49 0.05
N ARG A 15 0.09 25.07 0.80
CA ARG A 15 -1.25 24.49 1.02
C ARG A 15 -2.02 24.30 -0.29
N LYS A 16 -1.92 25.26 -1.22
CA LYS A 16 -2.53 25.13 -2.56
C LYS A 16 -1.96 23.94 -3.32
N ILE A 17 -0.64 23.78 -3.34
CA ILE A 17 0.03 22.63 -3.98
C ILE A 17 -0.36 21.32 -3.31
N GLN A 18 -0.43 21.27 -1.98
CA GLN A 18 -0.88 20.09 -1.24
C GLN A 18 -2.31 19.69 -1.63
N ALA A 19 -3.24 20.66 -1.71
CA ALA A 19 -4.63 20.39 -2.13
C ALA A 19 -4.71 19.86 -3.57
N TRP A 20 -3.97 20.46 -4.51
CA TRP A 20 -3.89 19.97 -5.89
C TRP A 20 -3.29 18.56 -5.97
N SER A 21 -2.28 18.29 -5.17
CA SER A 21 -1.65 16.98 -5.04
C SER A 21 -2.64 15.92 -4.55
N ILE A 22 -3.45 16.23 -3.56
CA ILE A 22 -4.50 15.34 -3.05
C ILE A 22 -5.52 15.06 -4.15
N ALA A 23 -6.01 16.09 -4.85
CA ALA A 23 -6.95 15.93 -5.96
C ALA A 23 -6.39 15.05 -7.08
N ALA A 24 -5.13 15.30 -7.49
CA ALA A 24 -4.46 14.48 -8.50
C ALA A 24 -4.34 13.01 -8.10
N ASN A 25 -4.06 12.74 -6.82
CA ASN A 25 -4.03 11.38 -6.32
C ASN A 25 -5.40 10.73 -6.25
N CYS A 26 -6.46 11.46 -5.92
CA CYS A 26 -7.83 10.94 -6.02
C CYS A 26 -8.12 10.42 -7.42
N PHE A 27 -7.78 11.17 -8.46
CA PHE A 27 -7.98 10.73 -9.84
C PHE A 27 -7.15 9.50 -10.21
N GLY A 28 -5.85 9.52 -9.92
CA GLY A 28 -4.97 8.39 -10.27
C GLY A 28 -5.22 7.12 -9.47
N SER A 29 -5.72 7.23 -8.23
CA SER A 29 -5.98 6.08 -7.37
C SER A 29 -7.10 5.17 -7.90
N LEU A 30 -8.03 5.68 -8.71
CA LEU A 30 -9.10 4.86 -9.26
C LEU A 30 -8.56 3.74 -10.15
N SER A 31 -7.59 4.03 -11.02
CA SER A 31 -6.96 3.00 -11.85
C SER A 31 -6.21 1.98 -10.99
N GLU A 32 -5.53 2.44 -9.93
CA GLU A 32 -4.78 1.57 -9.03
C GLU A 32 -5.72 0.62 -8.27
N VAL A 33 -6.82 1.13 -7.71
CA VAL A 33 -7.82 0.32 -7.00
C VAL A 33 -8.55 -0.62 -7.97
N MET A 34 -8.84 -0.16 -9.20
CA MET A 34 -9.45 -0.99 -10.23
C MET A 34 -8.60 -2.24 -10.52
N LEU A 35 -7.28 -2.09 -10.57
CA LEU A 35 -6.37 -3.20 -10.85
C LEU A 35 -6.12 -4.11 -9.65
N ASP A 36 -6.11 -3.55 -8.43
CA ASP A 36 -5.78 -4.33 -7.23
C ASP A 36 -6.92 -5.26 -6.78
N SER A 37 -8.20 -4.87 -6.93
CA SER A 37 -9.30 -5.62 -6.30
C SER A 37 -10.70 -5.30 -6.84
N SER A 38 -10.81 -4.81 -8.08
CA SER A 38 -12.10 -4.34 -8.59
C SER A 38 -12.92 -5.43 -9.28
N ALA A 39 -14.19 -5.50 -8.94
CA ALA A 39 -15.18 -6.33 -9.64
C ALA A 39 -15.27 -5.97 -11.14
N ILE A 40 -14.95 -4.73 -11.53
CA ILE A 40 -14.96 -4.28 -12.93
C ILE A 40 -14.01 -5.13 -13.78
N LEU A 41 -12.76 -5.26 -13.37
CA LEU A 41 -11.76 -5.98 -14.16
C LEU A 41 -11.98 -7.49 -14.13
N ILE A 42 -12.40 -8.03 -12.98
CA ILE A 42 -12.74 -9.45 -12.82
C ILE A 42 -13.92 -9.81 -13.73
N SER A 43 -15.00 -9.02 -13.72
CA SER A 43 -16.17 -9.23 -14.57
C SER A 43 -15.82 -9.05 -16.05
N TYR A 44 -14.98 -8.08 -16.37
CA TYR A 44 -14.54 -7.84 -17.74
C TYR A 44 -13.80 -9.04 -18.33
N VAL A 45 -12.83 -9.58 -17.60
CA VAL A 45 -12.10 -10.79 -18.03
C VAL A 45 -13.02 -12.00 -18.15
N ALA A 46 -13.96 -12.18 -17.21
CA ALA A 46 -14.94 -13.25 -17.26
C ALA A 46 -15.85 -13.16 -18.51
N LEU A 47 -16.36 -11.96 -18.84
CA LEU A 47 -17.18 -11.72 -20.03
C LEU A 47 -16.39 -11.91 -21.34
N LEU A 48 -15.08 -11.74 -21.33
CA LEU A 48 -14.20 -12.04 -22.46
C LEU A 48 -13.78 -13.53 -22.53
N GLY A 49 -14.42 -14.39 -21.73
CA GLY A 49 -14.14 -15.83 -21.70
C GLY A 49 -12.88 -16.22 -20.92
N GLY A 50 -12.44 -15.35 -19.99
CA GLY A 50 -11.36 -15.66 -19.05
C GLY A 50 -11.85 -16.54 -17.89
N ASN A 51 -10.90 -17.17 -17.20
CA ASN A 51 -11.11 -18.03 -16.06
C ASN A 51 -10.54 -17.42 -14.75
N GLU A 52 -10.82 -18.07 -13.63
CA GLU A 52 -10.33 -17.64 -12.30
C GLU A 52 -8.80 -17.55 -12.24
N SER A 53 -8.08 -18.46 -12.91
CA SER A 53 -6.61 -18.45 -12.94
C SER A 53 -6.05 -17.14 -13.53
N LEU A 54 -6.67 -16.60 -14.59
CA LEU A 54 -6.29 -15.30 -15.16
C LEU A 54 -6.55 -14.15 -14.19
N ASN A 55 -7.66 -14.18 -13.46
CA ASN A 55 -7.97 -13.20 -12.44
C ASN A 55 -6.97 -13.24 -11.27
N MET A 56 -6.59 -14.43 -10.82
CA MET A 56 -5.57 -14.60 -9.78
C MET A 56 -4.18 -14.12 -10.25
N LEU A 57 -3.83 -14.39 -11.51
CA LEU A 57 -2.59 -13.93 -12.12
C LEU A 57 -2.52 -12.39 -12.12
N MET A 58 -3.61 -11.70 -12.48
CA MET A 58 -3.68 -10.24 -12.44
C MET A 58 -3.55 -9.69 -11.02
N ALA A 59 -4.24 -10.30 -10.04
CA ALA A 59 -4.18 -9.87 -8.64
C ALA A 59 -2.75 -9.96 -8.07
N GLY A 60 -1.97 -10.99 -8.46
CA GLY A 60 -0.59 -11.17 -8.03
C GLY A 60 0.42 -10.24 -8.73
N ALA A 61 0.08 -9.76 -9.93
CA ALA A 61 0.98 -8.98 -10.78
C ALA A 61 1.55 -7.72 -10.09
N THR A 62 0.70 -7.01 -9.37
CA THR A 62 1.07 -5.73 -8.71
C THR A 62 2.21 -5.89 -7.73
N GLY A 63 2.11 -6.86 -6.81
CA GLY A 63 3.14 -7.10 -5.78
C GLY A 63 4.44 -7.58 -6.39
N PHE A 64 4.36 -8.55 -7.30
CA PHE A 64 5.51 -9.14 -7.97
C PHE A 64 6.30 -8.13 -8.80
N ILE A 65 5.62 -7.34 -9.63
CA ILE A 65 6.28 -6.32 -10.46
C ILE A 65 6.85 -5.19 -9.60
N ALA A 66 6.15 -4.77 -8.56
CA ALA A 66 6.68 -3.75 -7.64
C ALA A 66 7.97 -4.21 -6.98
N LEU A 67 8.03 -5.47 -6.50
CA LEU A 67 9.24 -6.02 -5.90
C LEU A 67 10.44 -6.02 -6.88
N LEU A 68 10.21 -6.43 -8.11
CA LEU A 68 11.29 -6.54 -9.11
C LEU A 68 11.72 -5.19 -9.68
N LEU A 69 10.77 -4.28 -9.93
CA LEU A 69 11.02 -3.08 -10.73
C LEU A 69 11.14 -1.78 -9.90
N GLN A 70 10.96 -1.80 -8.58
CA GLN A 70 11.03 -0.57 -7.78
C GLN A 70 12.42 0.08 -7.84
N ILE A 71 13.50 -0.69 -7.68
CA ILE A 71 14.88 -0.19 -7.80
C ILE A 71 15.23 0.22 -9.23
N PRO A 72 15.00 -0.62 -10.28
CA PRO A 72 15.19 -0.19 -11.66
C PRO A 72 14.42 1.08 -12.03
N SER A 73 13.21 1.25 -11.52
CA SER A 73 12.40 2.46 -11.73
C SER A 73 13.03 3.68 -11.06
N GLY A 74 13.63 3.52 -9.87
CA GLY A 74 14.40 4.57 -9.21
C GLY A 74 15.56 5.05 -10.07
N LEU A 75 16.37 4.12 -10.61
CA LEU A 75 17.47 4.44 -11.53
C LEU A 75 16.99 5.14 -12.80
N LEU A 76 15.87 4.67 -13.36
CA LEU A 76 15.27 5.32 -14.52
C LEU A 76 14.87 6.77 -14.21
N VAL A 77 14.16 6.98 -13.09
CA VAL A 77 13.68 8.32 -12.69
C VAL A 77 14.83 9.25 -12.35
N GLU A 78 15.91 8.79 -11.72
CA GLU A 78 17.13 9.59 -11.55
C GLU A 78 17.72 10.06 -12.87
N LYS A 79 17.73 9.18 -13.88
CA LYS A 79 18.28 9.50 -15.21
C LYS A 79 17.41 10.48 -16.00
N ILE A 80 16.09 10.26 -16.03
CA ILE A 80 15.17 11.07 -16.85
C ILE A 80 14.61 12.30 -16.12
N GLY A 81 14.67 12.31 -14.79
CA GLY A 81 14.14 13.36 -13.90
C GLY A 81 12.70 13.10 -13.43
N LEU A 82 12.35 13.68 -12.28
CA LEU A 82 11.08 13.42 -11.56
C LEU A 82 9.85 13.69 -12.40
N LYS A 83 9.76 14.87 -13.07
CA LYS A 83 8.60 15.22 -13.91
C LYS A 83 8.43 14.26 -15.07
N ARG A 84 9.53 13.93 -15.77
CA ARG A 84 9.47 12.99 -16.90
C ARG A 84 9.10 11.58 -16.43
N GLY A 85 9.58 11.14 -15.25
CA GLY A 85 9.17 9.88 -14.64
C GLY A 85 7.67 9.82 -14.38
N MET A 86 7.09 10.89 -13.83
CA MET A 86 5.64 11.02 -13.64
C MET A 86 4.87 10.94 -14.96
N TYR A 87 5.29 11.70 -15.98
CA TYR A 87 4.62 11.66 -17.29
C TYR A 87 4.70 10.29 -17.93
N LEU A 88 5.87 9.65 -17.88
CA LEU A 88 6.07 8.30 -18.40
C LEU A 88 5.13 7.29 -17.73
N SER A 89 5.07 7.30 -16.39
CA SER A 89 4.17 6.45 -15.64
C SER A 89 2.71 6.67 -16.01
N CYS A 90 2.27 7.93 -16.03
CA CYS A 90 0.89 8.27 -16.39
C CYS A 90 0.58 7.90 -17.85
N ALA A 91 1.52 8.08 -18.78
CA ALA A 91 1.35 7.70 -20.18
C ALA A 91 1.20 6.18 -20.35
N ILE A 92 2.07 5.40 -19.71
CA ILE A 92 1.98 3.92 -19.74
C ILE A 92 0.65 3.48 -19.12
N GLY A 93 0.28 4.03 -17.96
CA GLY A 93 -0.97 3.69 -17.27
C GLY A 93 -2.22 4.05 -18.08
N CYS A 94 -2.24 5.24 -18.67
CA CYS A 94 -3.33 5.70 -19.55
C CYS A 94 -3.44 4.82 -20.80
N ALA A 95 -2.33 4.58 -21.50
CA ALA A 95 -2.30 3.73 -22.68
C ALA A 95 -2.76 2.29 -22.37
N ALA A 96 -2.27 1.70 -21.27
CA ALA A 96 -2.69 0.37 -20.84
C ALA A 96 -4.19 0.30 -20.57
N CYS A 97 -4.78 1.28 -19.86
CA CYS A 97 -6.22 1.32 -19.61
C CYS A 97 -7.04 1.54 -20.89
N LEU A 98 -6.62 2.43 -21.80
CA LEU A 98 -7.33 2.64 -23.07
C LEU A 98 -7.29 1.38 -23.96
N LEU A 99 -6.14 0.72 -24.04
CA LEU A 99 -6.01 -0.53 -24.79
C LEU A 99 -6.83 -1.67 -24.13
N MET A 100 -6.87 -1.72 -22.77
CA MET A 100 -7.75 -2.66 -22.07
C MET A 100 -9.23 -2.40 -22.40
N ALA A 101 -9.66 -1.15 -22.41
CA ALA A 101 -11.04 -0.81 -22.82
C ALA A 101 -11.33 -1.26 -24.26
N GLY A 102 -10.34 -1.20 -25.16
CA GLY A 102 -10.43 -1.67 -26.55
C GLY A 102 -10.22 -3.18 -26.72
N ALA A 103 -9.98 -3.95 -25.67
CA ALA A 103 -9.61 -5.36 -25.79
C ALA A 103 -10.59 -6.26 -26.57
N PRO A 104 -11.92 -6.04 -26.60
CA PRO A 104 -12.82 -6.86 -27.42
C PRO A 104 -12.46 -6.87 -28.91
N ALA A 105 -11.78 -5.85 -29.42
CA ALA A 105 -11.30 -5.81 -30.80
C ALA A 105 -10.28 -6.93 -31.13
N PHE A 106 -9.63 -7.52 -30.12
CA PHE A 106 -8.70 -8.64 -30.29
C PHE A 106 -9.38 -10.02 -30.39
N GLY A 107 -10.72 -10.06 -30.40
CA GLY A 107 -11.50 -11.30 -30.57
C GLY A 107 -11.15 -12.35 -29.51
N GLY A 108 -10.82 -13.58 -29.92
CA GLY A 108 -10.49 -14.69 -29.01
C GLY A 108 -9.25 -14.47 -28.12
N ALA A 109 -8.38 -13.53 -28.47
CA ALA A 109 -7.22 -13.16 -27.67
C ALA A 109 -7.50 -12.06 -26.63
N ALA A 110 -8.69 -11.49 -26.60
CA ALA A 110 -9.06 -10.34 -25.75
C ALA A 110 -8.73 -10.54 -24.27
N LYS A 111 -9.05 -11.70 -23.70
CA LYS A 111 -8.75 -12.03 -22.29
C LYS A 111 -7.25 -11.98 -21.95
N TYR A 112 -6.42 -12.48 -22.84
CA TYR A 112 -4.95 -12.48 -22.68
C TYR A 112 -4.37 -11.07 -22.87
N ALA A 113 -4.97 -10.30 -23.80
CA ALA A 113 -4.59 -8.90 -24.00
C ALA A 113 -4.87 -8.07 -22.73
N VAL A 114 -6.01 -8.24 -22.07
CA VAL A 114 -6.32 -7.57 -20.79
C VAL A 114 -5.29 -7.92 -19.73
N VAL A 115 -4.94 -9.21 -19.58
CA VAL A 115 -3.93 -9.64 -18.62
C VAL A 115 -2.56 -9.02 -18.92
N ALA A 116 -2.09 -9.07 -20.16
CA ALA A 116 -0.83 -8.47 -20.58
C ALA A 116 -0.79 -6.95 -20.32
N LEU A 117 -1.89 -6.25 -20.60
CA LEU A 117 -2.02 -4.81 -20.37
C LEU A 117 -2.11 -4.47 -18.86
N CYS A 118 -2.69 -5.36 -18.05
CA CYS A 118 -2.62 -5.25 -16.60
C CYS A 118 -1.16 -5.31 -16.11
N PHE A 119 -0.36 -6.22 -16.61
CA PHE A 119 1.08 -6.28 -16.31
C PHE A 119 1.81 -5.01 -16.78
N ALA A 120 1.50 -4.51 -17.97
CA ALA A 120 2.06 -3.25 -18.48
C ALA A 120 1.72 -2.06 -17.55
N TYR A 121 0.49 -1.99 -17.06
CA TYR A 121 0.12 -0.99 -16.06
C TYR A 121 0.90 -1.17 -14.76
N CYS A 122 1.08 -2.39 -14.28
CA CYS A 122 1.84 -2.69 -13.07
C CYS A 122 3.30 -2.20 -13.16
N ILE A 123 3.90 -2.13 -14.37
CA ILE A 123 5.23 -1.52 -14.59
C ILE A 123 5.20 0.00 -14.35
N ALA A 124 4.09 0.67 -14.65
CA ALA A 124 3.96 2.11 -14.41
C ALA A 124 4.00 2.48 -12.93
N ARG A 125 3.48 1.63 -12.04
CA ARG A 125 3.37 1.92 -10.60
C ARG A 125 4.71 2.15 -9.89
N PRO A 126 5.75 1.31 -10.05
CA PRO A 126 7.07 1.58 -9.46
C PRO A 126 7.70 2.87 -10.01
N ILE A 127 7.52 3.18 -11.30
CA ILE A 127 8.00 4.44 -11.91
C ILE A 127 7.30 5.63 -11.26
N PHE A 128 5.96 5.53 -11.06
CA PHE A 128 5.19 6.53 -10.36
C PHE A 128 5.72 6.73 -8.93
N GLY A 129 5.85 5.66 -8.15
CA GLY A 129 6.33 5.71 -6.78
C GLY A 129 7.72 6.33 -6.65
N ALA A 130 8.65 5.97 -7.54
CA ALA A 130 10.00 6.50 -7.56
C ALA A 130 10.04 8.02 -7.85
N ALA A 131 9.11 8.54 -8.64
CA ALA A 131 8.99 9.97 -8.93
C ALA A 131 8.14 10.72 -7.89
N TRP A 132 7.02 10.15 -7.48
CA TRP A 132 6.01 10.79 -6.64
C TRP A 132 6.52 11.17 -5.25
N PHE A 133 7.17 10.23 -4.55
CA PHE A 133 7.61 10.49 -3.19
C PHE A 133 8.65 11.62 -3.10
N PRO A 134 9.69 11.69 -3.95
CA PRO A 134 10.58 12.84 -3.97
C PRO A 134 9.89 14.17 -4.34
N ILE A 135 8.86 14.11 -5.21
CA ILE A 135 8.05 15.29 -5.54
C ILE A 135 7.29 15.79 -4.31
N VAL A 136 6.67 14.89 -3.53
CA VAL A 136 5.96 15.24 -2.29
C VAL A 136 6.89 15.93 -1.29
N ASP A 137 8.11 15.44 -1.13
CA ASP A 137 9.10 16.05 -0.24
C ASP A 137 9.43 17.51 -0.60
N SER A 138 9.23 17.93 -1.85
CA SER A 138 9.48 19.30 -2.29
C SER A 138 8.43 20.32 -1.80
N PHE A 139 7.24 19.88 -1.39
CA PHE A 139 6.15 20.78 -0.97
C PHE A 139 5.46 20.38 0.35
N VAL A 140 5.90 19.31 1.00
CA VAL A 140 5.40 18.90 2.33
C VAL A 140 6.50 19.07 3.35
N ALA A 141 6.35 20.03 4.24
CA ALA A 141 7.30 20.23 5.33
C ALA A 141 7.30 19.01 6.28
N PRO A 142 8.45 18.68 6.91
CA PRO A 142 8.54 17.55 7.84
C PRO A 142 7.46 17.52 8.90
N SER A 143 7.15 18.66 9.50
CA SER A 143 6.09 18.81 10.52
C SER A 143 4.65 18.57 10.01
N GLU A 144 4.43 18.67 8.69
CA GLU A 144 3.12 18.51 8.06
C GLU A 144 2.90 17.10 7.47
N ARG A 145 3.94 16.24 7.39
CA ARG A 145 3.87 14.93 6.72
C ARG A 145 2.75 14.04 7.26
N GLY A 146 2.63 13.93 8.58
CA GLY A 146 1.57 13.10 9.18
C GLY A 146 0.17 13.54 8.80
N SER A 147 -0.11 14.84 8.90
CA SER A 147 -1.41 15.40 8.51
C SER A 147 -1.65 15.27 7.00
N TYR A 148 -0.65 15.58 6.18
CA TYR A 148 -0.75 15.48 4.72
C TYR A 148 -1.07 14.06 4.26
N PHE A 149 -0.33 13.04 4.72
CA PHE A 149 -0.58 11.65 4.32
C PHE A 149 -1.90 11.11 4.85
N GLY A 150 -2.32 11.51 6.04
CA GLY A 150 -3.65 11.19 6.56
C GLY A 150 -4.76 11.75 5.66
N MET A 151 -4.70 13.04 5.33
CA MET A 151 -5.68 13.70 4.45
C MET A 151 -5.65 13.15 3.03
N LEU A 152 -4.46 12.93 2.47
CA LEU A 152 -4.28 12.32 1.15
C LEU A 152 -5.01 10.98 1.06
N ARG A 153 -4.78 10.11 2.03
CA ARG A 153 -5.36 8.76 2.04
C ARG A 153 -6.86 8.80 2.35
N PHE A 154 -7.30 9.66 3.25
CA PHE A 154 -8.72 9.88 3.50
C PHE A 154 -9.47 10.24 2.22
N PHE A 155 -9.04 11.31 1.55
CA PHE A 155 -9.74 11.79 0.36
C PHE A 155 -9.73 10.77 -0.78
N TYR A 156 -8.60 10.12 -1.05
CA TYR A 156 -8.60 9.13 -2.13
C TYR A 156 -9.45 7.89 -1.79
N THR A 157 -9.50 7.46 -0.52
CA THR A 157 -10.33 6.32 -0.11
C THR A 157 -11.81 6.65 -0.26
N VAL A 158 -12.23 7.83 0.18
CA VAL A 158 -13.62 8.29 0.03
C VAL A 158 -13.97 8.43 -1.46
N PHE A 159 -13.11 9.05 -2.24
CA PHE A 159 -13.33 9.26 -3.67
C PHE A 159 -13.43 7.93 -4.44
N ALA A 160 -12.48 7.01 -4.22
CA ALA A 160 -12.50 5.70 -4.84
C ALA A 160 -13.71 4.87 -4.38
N GLY A 161 -14.01 4.86 -3.08
CA GLY A 161 -15.18 4.17 -2.54
C GLY A 161 -16.49 4.66 -3.16
N THR A 162 -16.65 5.98 -3.29
CA THR A 162 -17.81 6.61 -3.93
C THR A 162 -17.91 6.20 -5.41
N PHE A 163 -16.83 6.28 -6.15
CA PHE A 163 -16.79 5.87 -7.56
C PHE A 163 -17.19 4.40 -7.72
N PHE A 164 -16.56 3.48 -6.97
CA PHE A 164 -16.84 2.05 -7.09
C PHE A 164 -18.23 1.68 -6.60
N TYR A 165 -18.78 2.41 -5.62
CA TYR A 165 -20.18 2.23 -5.20
C TYR A 165 -21.15 2.55 -6.34
N PHE A 166 -21.00 3.68 -7.02
CA PHE A 166 -21.85 4.03 -8.16
C PHE A 166 -21.60 3.13 -9.36
N ALA A 167 -20.34 2.74 -9.62
CA ALA A 167 -20.03 1.77 -10.66
C ALA A 167 -20.70 0.42 -10.41
N ALA A 168 -20.69 -0.10 -9.18
CA ALA A 168 -21.36 -1.34 -8.82
C ALA A 168 -22.88 -1.25 -9.01
N ARG A 169 -23.49 -0.13 -8.65
CA ARG A 169 -24.93 0.11 -8.89
C ARG A 169 -25.27 0.15 -10.38
N ALA A 170 -24.42 0.77 -11.20
CA ALA A 170 -24.62 0.84 -12.64
C ALA A 170 -24.42 -0.52 -13.33
N MET A 171 -23.49 -1.34 -12.84
CA MET A 171 -23.22 -2.67 -13.40
C MET A 171 -24.35 -3.68 -13.17
N GLY A 172 -25.07 -3.61 -12.03
CA GLY A 172 -26.08 -4.61 -11.67
C GLY A 172 -25.49 -6.02 -11.58
N GLU A 173 -26.34 -7.04 -11.85
CA GLU A 173 -25.93 -8.46 -11.80
C GLU A 173 -25.24 -8.93 -13.09
N HIS A 174 -25.63 -8.38 -14.25
CA HIS A 174 -25.14 -8.76 -15.57
C HIS A 174 -24.68 -7.53 -16.36
N PRO A 175 -23.50 -6.98 -16.08
CA PRO A 175 -23.04 -5.77 -16.76
C PRO A 175 -22.76 -6.02 -18.25
N PRO A 176 -23.21 -5.15 -19.15
CA PRO A 176 -22.83 -5.23 -20.54
C PRO A 176 -21.36 -4.85 -20.74
N VAL A 177 -20.70 -5.47 -21.71
CA VAL A 177 -19.25 -5.26 -21.97
C VAL A 177 -18.93 -3.78 -22.20
N TRP A 178 -19.77 -3.04 -22.95
CA TRP A 178 -19.54 -1.62 -23.24
C TRP A 178 -19.50 -0.74 -21.97
N LEU A 179 -20.27 -1.09 -20.93
CA LEU A 179 -20.25 -0.33 -19.68
C LEU A 179 -18.90 -0.50 -18.96
N LEU A 180 -18.38 -1.73 -18.93
CA LEU A 180 -17.05 -2.00 -18.33
C LEU A 180 -15.95 -1.30 -19.11
N GLN A 181 -16.04 -1.26 -20.45
CA GLN A 181 -15.12 -0.50 -21.30
C GLN A 181 -15.13 1.00 -20.96
N ILE A 182 -16.32 1.59 -20.76
CA ILE A 182 -16.45 3.00 -20.36
C ILE A 182 -15.82 3.23 -18.99
N LEU A 183 -16.09 2.38 -18.00
CA LEU A 183 -15.52 2.51 -16.66
C LEU A 183 -13.98 2.44 -16.69
N ILE A 184 -13.40 1.54 -17.48
CA ILE A 184 -11.96 1.43 -17.68
C ILE A 184 -11.42 2.67 -18.41
N ALA A 185 -12.11 3.17 -19.44
CA ALA A 185 -11.72 4.36 -20.17
C ALA A 185 -11.78 5.63 -19.29
N VAL A 186 -12.76 5.74 -18.39
CA VAL A 186 -12.83 6.82 -17.38
C VAL A 186 -11.61 6.80 -16.48
N CYS A 187 -11.19 5.62 -16.01
CA CYS A 187 -9.95 5.49 -15.24
C CYS A 187 -8.72 5.96 -16.03
N ALA A 188 -8.65 5.70 -17.34
CA ALA A 188 -7.58 6.19 -18.20
C ALA A 188 -7.54 7.72 -18.30
N VAL A 189 -8.69 8.36 -18.51
CA VAL A 189 -8.80 9.82 -18.57
C VAL A 189 -8.39 10.47 -17.25
N LEU A 190 -8.82 9.89 -16.13
CA LEU A 190 -8.47 10.38 -14.79
C LEU A 190 -6.98 10.19 -14.48
N GLN A 191 -6.34 9.15 -15.00
CA GLN A 191 -4.88 8.99 -14.93
C GLN A 191 -4.14 10.11 -15.69
N PHE A 192 -4.69 10.56 -16.82
CA PHE A 192 -4.15 11.71 -17.54
C PHE A 192 -4.30 13.01 -16.73
N ALA A 193 -5.43 13.20 -16.04
CA ALA A 193 -5.64 14.35 -15.16
C ALA A 193 -4.61 14.40 -14.02
N ARG A 194 -4.17 13.23 -13.51
CA ARG A 194 -3.07 13.13 -12.56
C ARG A 194 -1.75 13.68 -13.13
N ALA A 195 -1.46 13.43 -14.41
CA ALA A 195 -0.26 13.97 -15.05
C ALA A 195 -0.31 15.50 -15.18
N ALA A 196 -1.47 16.08 -15.44
CA ALA A 196 -1.62 17.53 -15.59
C ALA A 196 -1.22 18.30 -14.32
N PHE A 197 -1.42 17.73 -13.14
CA PHE A 197 -1.00 18.33 -11.87
C PHE A 197 0.50 18.65 -11.84
N VAL A 198 1.33 17.78 -12.38
CA VAL A 198 2.80 17.90 -12.32
C VAL A 198 3.32 19.09 -13.15
N CYS A 199 2.53 19.57 -14.12
CA CYS A 199 2.89 20.76 -14.90
C CYS A 199 3.03 22.02 -14.03
N PHE A 200 2.24 22.10 -12.94
CA PHE A 200 2.18 23.28 -12.07
C PHE A 200 3.17 23.22 -10.89
N LEU A 201 4.02 22.20 -10.82
CA LEU A 201 4.99 22.05 -9.74
C LEU A 201 6.32 22.70 -10.07
N ASP A 202 6.79 23.57 -9.18
CA ASP A 202 8.19 24.00 -9.14
C ASP A 202 8.96 22.96 -8.32
N LEU A 203 9.87 22.23 -8.99
CA LEU A 203 10.73 21.25 -8.34
C LEU A 203 12.13 21.83 -8.15
N PRO A 204 12.81 21.45 -7.04
CA PRO A 204 14.21 21.80 -6.88
C PRO A 204 15.02 21.21 -8.04
N PRO A 205 16.12 21.88 -8.44
CA PRO A 205 17.00 21.34 -9.47
C PRO A 205 17.49 19.97 -9.04
N ALA A 206 17.51 19.04 -10.00
CA ALA A 206 18.00 17.68 -9.76
C ALA A 206 19.46 17.77 -9.31
N ALA A 207 19.76 17.31 -8.10
CA ALA A 207 21.13 17.13 -7.66
C ALA A 207 21.75 16.01 -8.52
N ARG A 208 22.63 16.37 -9.47
CA ARG A 208 23.40 15.38 -10.22
C ARG A 208 24.39 14.72 -9.26
N GLN A 209 24.16 13.48 -8.93
CA GLN A 209 25.17 12.67 -8.25
C GLN A 209 26.21 12.26 -9.29
N GLY A 210 27.46 12.70 -9.07
CA GLY A 210 28.63 12.15 -9.75
C GLY A 210 28.92 10.78 -9.18
N GLY A 211 28.77 9.73 -9.97
CA GLY A 211 29.05 8.34 -9.54
C GLY A 211 28.54 7.34 -10.57
N GLY A 212 29.00 6.08 -10.48
CA GLY A 212 28.50 5.00 -11.33
C GLY A 212 27.02 4.69 -11.07
N ILE A 213 26.36 4.03 -12.01
CA ILE A 213 24.92 3.70 -11.98
C ILE A 213 24.48 3.01 -10.67
N PHE A 214 25.35 2.20 -10.06
CA PHE A 214 25.06 1.49 -8.82
C PHE A 214 25.45 2.22 -7.54
N ALA A 215 26.10 3.39 -7.64
CA ALA A 215 26.53 4.16 -6.46
C ALA A 215 25.37 4.56 -5.56
N PRO A 216 24.22 5.07 -6.08
CA PRO A 216 23.06 5.42 -5.26
C PRO A 216 22.44 4.22 -4.53
N ILE A 217 22.43 3.03 -5.15
CA ILE A 217 21.91 1.80 -4.52
C ILE A 217 22.83 1.39 -3.36
N ARG A 218 24.15 1.40 -3.60
CA ARG A 218 25.14 1.05 -2.59
C ARG A 218 25.07 2.00 -1.39
N GLU A 219 24.91 3.29 -1.64
CA GLU A 219 24.74 4.29 -0.60
C GLU A 219 23.44 4.07 0.19
N ALA A 220 22.32 3.80 -0.47
CA ALA A 220 21.06 3.47 0.19
C ALA A 220 21.17 2.22 1.05
N ALA A 221 21.78 1.15 0.54
CA ALA A 221 21.98 -0.11 1.26
C ALA A 221 22.97 0.03 2.44
N ALA A 222 23.98 0.89 2.31
CA ALA A 222 24.95 1.18 3.38
C ALA A 222 24.39 2.06 4.50
N ASN A 223 23.25 2.74 4.28
CA ASN A 223 22.56 3.49 5.32
C ASN A 223 21.87 2.53 6.29
N SER A 224 22.47 2.32 7.46
CA SER A 224 21.99 1.35 8.46
C SER A 224 20.56 1.65 8.94
N CYS A 225 20.18 2.92 9.05
CA CYS A 225 18.84 3.29 9.48
C CYS A 225 17.80 3.07 8.40
N LEU A 226 18.11 3.40 7.16
CA LEU A 226 17.22 3.09 6.04
C LEU A 226 17.02 1.58 5.90
N SER A 227 18.11 0.81 5.94
CA SER A 227 18.05 -0.65 5.80
C SER A 227 17.32 -1.31 6.97
N SER A 228 17.64 -0.96 8.22
CA SER A 228 16.96 -1.52 9.39
C SER A 228 15.48 -1.15 9.44
N PHE A 229 15.14 0.10 9.13
CA PHE A 229 13.74 0.54 9.06
C PHE A 229 12.99 -0.14 7.91
N SER A 230 13.61 -0.31 6.73
CA SER A 230 13.01 -1.01 5.59
C SER A 230 12.75 -2.48 5.89
N ILE A 231 13.71 -3.18 6.51
CA ILE A 231 13.56 -4.57 6.95
C ILE A 231 12.43 -4.67 7.98
N TYR A 232 12.43 -3.81 9.00
CA TYR A 232 11.36 -3.78 10.00
C TYR A 232 9.99 -3.60 9.36
N MET A 233 9.84 -2.62 8.46
CA MET A 233 8.57 -2.37 7.76
C MET A 233 8.15 -3.53 6.86
N MET A 234 9.09 -4.24 6.24
CA MET A 234 8.82 -5.46 5.49
C MET A 234 8.26 -6.55 6.40
N LEU A 235 8.92 -6.80 7.52
CA LEU A 235 8.53 -7.85 8.48
C LEU A 235 7.14 -7.59 9.07
N VAL A 236 6.85 -6.35 9.46
CA VAL A 236 5.51 -5.97 9.94
C VAL A 236 4.47 -6.07 8.83
N ALA A 237 4.81 -5.65 7.60
CA ALA A 237 3.88 -5.73 6.47
C ALA A 237 3.46 -7.18 6.17
N ILE A 238 4.35 -8.17 6.33
CA ILE A 238 4.00 -9.60 6.17
C ILE A 238 2.80 -9.95 7.03
N VAL A 239 2.78 -9.54 8.28
CA VAL A 239 1.69 -9.87 9.22
C VAL A 239 0.48 -8.94 9.03
N ALA A 240 0.72 -7.63 8.94
CA ALA A 240 -0.34 -6.63 8.89
C ALA A 240 -1.31 -6.82 7.72
N PHE A 241 -0.79 -7.26 6.56
CA PHE A 241 -1.60 -7.42 5.34
C PHE A 241 -2.28 -8.78 5.20
N LEU A 242 -1.91 -9.78 6.01
CA LEU A 242 -2.56 -11.08 5.94
C LEU A 242 -3.86 -11.15 6.76
N VAL A 243 -3.98 -10.36 7.84
CA VAL A 243 -5.04 -10.52 8.84
C VAL A 243 -6.43 -10.32 8.24
N GLN A 244 -6.66 -9.22 7.53
CA GLN A 244 -7.99 -8.90 6.97
C GLN A 244 -8.45 -9.93 5.93
N PRO A 245 -7.70 -10.25 4.85
CA PRO A 245 -8.16 -11.23 3.88
C PRO A 245 -8.34 -12.62 4.49
N LEU A 246 -7.46 -13.01 5.42
CA LEU A 246 -7.57 -14.30 6.10
C LEU A 246 -8.83 -14.39 6.97
N THR A 247 -9.20 -13.29 7.65
CA THR A 247 -10.45 -13.22 8.42
C THR A 247 -11.69 -13.37 7.53
N LEU A 248 -11.71 -12.75 6.35
CA LEU A 248 -12.82 -12.89 5.42
C LEU A 248 -12.94 -14.33 4.87
N VAL A 249 -11.81 -14.97 4.60
CA VAL A 249 -11.75 -16.40 4.22
C VAL A 249 -12.25 -17.27 5.36
N TYR A 250 -11.82 -17.00 6.61
CA TYR A 250 -12.25 -17.71 7.80
C TYR A 250 -13.78 -17.67 7.98
N LEU A 251 -14.38 -16.48 7.89
CA LEU A 251 -15.83 -16.31 7.97
C LEU A 251 -16.57 -17.08 6.88
N LYS A 252 -16.05 -17.07 5.64
CA LYS A 252 -16.71 -17.67 4.49
C LYS A 252 -16.55 -19.18 4.43
N GLN A 253 -15.33 -19.68 4.60
CA GLN A 253 -14.99 -21.10 4.38
C GLN A 253 -15.10 -21.95 5.62
N THR A 254 -14.70 -21.43 6.78
CA THR A 254 -14.70 -22.19 8.03
C THR A 254 -16.02 -22.03 8.79
N LEU A 255 -16.47 -20.80 8.94
CA LEU A 255 -17.70 -20.51 9.69
C LEU A 255 -18.97 -20.48 8.79
N SER A 256 -18.83 -20.75 7.49
CA SER A 256 -19.91 -20.88 6.51
C SER A 256 -20.88 -19.68 6.46
N HIS A 257 -20.39 -18.48 6.80
CA HIS A 257 -21.22 -17.27 6.72
C HIS A 257 -21.52 -16.86 5.27
N GLY A 258 -22.72 -16.31 5.05
CA GLY A 258 -23.15 -15.83 3.75
C GLY A 258 -22.30 -14.65 3.24
N VAL A 259 -22.30 -14.48 1.91
CA VAL A 259 -21.53 -13.40 1.24
C VAL A 259 -21.89 -12.01 1.78
N SER A 260 -23.16 -11.75 2.09
CA SER A 260 -23.64 -10.48 2.67
C SER A 260 -22.98 -10.19 4.03
N THR A 261 -22.83 -11.20 4.89
CA THR A 261 -22.17 -11.07 6.19
C THR A 261 -20.70 -10.74 6.03
N VAL A 262 -19.99 -11.46 5.14
CA VAL A 262 -18.57 -11.22 4.84
C VAL A 262 -18.38 -9.80 4.29
N GLN A 263 -19.28 -9.34 3.43
CA GLN A 263 -19.25 -7.97 2.88
C GLN A 263 -19.50 -6.91 3.97
N THR A 264 -20.37 -7.20 4.93
CA THR A 264 -20.62 -6.31 6.08
C THR A 264 -19.33 -6.13 6.89
N VAL A 265 -18.64 -7.21 7.22
CA VAL A 265 -17.35 -7.16 7.94
C VAL A 265 -16.31 -6.35 7.14
N ALA A 266 -16.21 -6.57 5.83
CA ALA A 266 -15.31 -5.79 4.97
C ALA A 266 -15.64 -4.28 4.99
N THR A 267 -16.93 -3.92 5.07
CA THR A 267 -17.38 -2.52 5.15
C THR A 267 -16.94 -1.87 6.48
N PHE A 268 -17.01 -2.58 7.60
CA PHE A 268 -16.43 -2.11 8.86
C PHE A 268 -14.92 -1.87 8.75
N GLY A 269 -14.20 -2.69 7.98
CA GLY A 269 -12.79 -2.46 7.67
C GLY A 269 -12.55 -1.13 6.93
N ILE A 270 -13.39 -0.78 5.95
CA ILE A 270 -13.29 0.51 5.25
C ILE A 270 -13.52 1.67 6.23
N ALA A 271 -14.53 1.57 7.10
CA ALA A 271 -14.79 2.59 8.13
C ALA A 271 -13.61 2.74 9.09
N GLY A 272 -12.99 1.63 9.52
CA GLY A 272 -11.77 1.62 10.33
C GLY A 272 -10.60 2.32 9.63
N SER A 273 -10.39 2.05 8.33
CA SER A 273 -9.35 2.72 7.55
C SER A 273 -9.55 4.24 7.51
N ILE A 274 -10.77 4.70 7.27
CA ILE A 274 -11.13 6.13 7.27
C ILE A 274 -10.82 6.75 8.63
N ALA A 275 -11.25 6.09 9.72
CA ALA A 275 -10.98 6.54 11.09
C ALA A 275 -9.46 6.64 11.37
N GLY A 276 -8.69 5.65 10.94
CA GLY A 276 -7.22 5.62 11.08
C GLY A 276 -6.53 6.75 10.35
N TYR A 277 -6.94 7.07 9.13
CA TYR A 277 -6.37 8.17 8.36
C TYR A 277 -6.63 9.54 9.01
N LEU A 278 -7.81 9.75 9.57
CA LEU A 278 -8.15 10.99 10.28
C LEU A 278 -7.45 11.10 11.64
N LEU A 279 -7.28 9.97 12.33
CA LEU A 279 -6.65 9.92 13.66
C LEU A 279 -5.13 10.08 13.59
N PHE A 280 -4.47 9.59 12.53
CA PHE A 280 -3.02 9.46 12.46
C PHE A 280 -2.27 10.75 12.72
N GLY A 281 -2.69 11.87 12.12
CA GLY A 281 -2.04 13.17 12.32
C GLY A 281 -2.05 13.63 13.77
N ARG A 282 -3.15 13.40 14.49
CA ARG A 282 -3.28 13.71 15.93
C ARG A 282 -2.43 12.77 16.77
N LEU A 283 -2.45 11.49 16.45
CA LEU A 283 -1.68 10.46 17.16
C LEU A 283 -0.18 10.74 17.05
N LEU A 284 0.31 11.03 15.83
CA LEU A 284 1.69 11.37 15.58
C LEU A 284 2.10 12.66 16.32
N GLY A 285 1.25 13.69 16.33
CA GLY A 285 1.50 14.94 17.03
C GLY A 285 1.55 14.79 18.55
N ALA A 286 0.71 13.92 19.12
CA ALA A 286 0.62 13.72 20.57
C ALA A 286 1.70 12.79 21.13
N LEU A 287 2.00 11.69 20.44
CA LEU A 287 2.90 10.64 20.93
C LEU A 287 4.33 10.73 20.36
N GLY A 288 4.48 11.43 19.24
CA GLY A 288 5.70 11.39 18.43
C GLY A 288 5.83 10.07 17.64
N SER A 289 6.80 10.02 16.73
CA SER A 289 6.98 8.94 15.78
C SER A 289 7.20 7.57 16.46
N ARG A 290 8.15 7.49 17.37
CA ARG A 290 8.54 6.24 18.03
C ARG A 290 7.40 5.58 18.80
N ARG A 291 6.69 6.35 19.64
CA ARG A 291 5.58 5.82 20.45
C ARG A 291 4.38 5.45 19.57
N THR A 292 4.12 6.25 18.54
CA THR A 292 3.07 5.95 17.55
C THR A 292 3.34 4.62 16.86
N LEU A 293 4.57 4.36 16.43
CA LEU A 293 4.95 3.11 15.79
C LEU A 293 4.82 1.91 16.73
N ILE A 294 5.23 2.04 18.00
CA ILE A 294 5.06 0.99 19.02
C ILE A 294 3.57 0.72 19.28
N ALA A 295 2.73 1.77 19.38
CA ALA A 295 1.29 1.61 19.60
C ALA A 295 0.62 0.86 18.43
N ILE A 296 0.95 1.24 17.19
CA ILE A 296 0.47 0.54 15.98
C ILE A 296 0.92 -0.91 15.98
N HIS A 297 2.19 -1.16 16.30
CA HIS A 297 2.73 -2.52 16.36
C HIS A 297 2.05 -3.38 17.43
N SER A 298 1.78 -2.79 18.62
CA SER A 298 1.05 -3.48 19.68
C SER A 298 -0.36 -3.90 19.24
N ALA A 299 -1.03 -3.11 18.40
CA ALA A 299 -2.29 -3.50 17.80
C ALA A 299 -2.14 -4.74 16.89
N PHE A 300 -1.05 -4.83 16.10
CA PHE A 300 -0.78 -6.02 15.26
C PHE A 300 -0.41 -7.28 16.06
N ILE A 301 -0.11 -7.15 17.34
CA ILE A 301 0.00 -8.30 18.26
C ILE A 301 -1.39 -8.68 18.80
N ALA A 302 -2.12 -7.69 19.33
CA ALA A 302 -3.38 -7.93 20.01
C ALA A 302 -4.48 -8.42 19.05
N ILE A 303 -4.56 -7.89 17.85
CA ILE A 303 -5.60 -8.20 16.87
C ILE A 303 -5.58 -9.67 16.43
N PRO A 304 -4.47 -10.24 15.95
CA PRO A 304 -4.42 -11.67 15.63
C PRO A 304 -4.63 -12.54 16.86
N ALA A 305 -4.17 -12.12 18.05
CA ALA A 305 -4.45 -12.84 19.30
C ALA A 305 -5.95 -12.89 19.60
N MET A 306 -6.68 -11.79 19.44
CA MET A 306 -8.13 -11.79 19.60
C MET A 306 -8.83 -12.68 18.56
N LEU A 307 -8.42 -12.62 17.29
CA LEU A 307 -8.99 -13.45 16.22
C LEU A 307 -8.71 -14.94 16.43
N PHE A 308 -7.60 -15.30 17.06
CA PHE A 308 -7.30 -16.70 17.44
C PHE A 308 -8.38 -17.30 18.34
N PHE A 309 -8.95 -16.51 19.27
CA PHE A 309 -10.02 -16.97 20.15
C PHE A 309 -11.43 -16.79 19.57
N CYS A 310 -11.60 -16.22 18.39
CA CYS A 310 -12.88 -16.09 17.70
C CYS A 310 -13.21 -17.38 16.96
N GLY A 311 -13.85 -18.35 17.65
CA GLY A 311 -14.26 -19.65 17.11
C GLY A 311 -15.77 -19.87 17.15
N GLU A 312 -16.21 -21.04 16.67
CA GLU A 312 -17.59 -21.47 16.80
C GLU A 312 -18.03 -21.50 18.27
N GLY A 313 -19.25 -21.01 18.54
CA GLY A 313 -19.79 -20.96 19.91
C GLY A 313 -19.47 -19.70 20.70
N VAL A 314 -18.65 -18.77 20.18
CA VAL A 314 -18.45 -17.47 20.82
C VAL A 314 -19.71 -16.63 20.66
N PRO A 315 -20.35 -16.16 21.77
CA PRO A 315 -21.54 -15.33 21.67
C PRO A 315 -21.19 -14.00 20.98
N HIS A 316 -22.09 -13.49 20.15
CA HIS A 316 -21.90 -12.24 19.41
C HIS A 316 -20.63 -12.22 18.53
N LEU A 317 -20.24 -13.38 17.99
CA LEU A 317 -19.01 -13.53 17.20
C LEU A 317 -18.90 -12.51 16.06
N LEU A 318 -19.98 -12.26 15.34
CA LEU A 318 -19.98 -11.37 14.20
C LEU A 318 -19.69 -9.93 14.60
N GLU A 319 -20.32 -9.44 15.65
CA GLU A 319 -20.11 -8.09 16.19
C GLU A 319 -18.67 -7.90 16.68
N ILE A 320 -18.14 -8.94 17.36
CA ILE A 320 -16.75 -8.96 17.82
C ILE A 320 -15.79 -8.90 16.63
N VAL A 321 -16.01 -9.72 15.61
CA VAL A 321 -15.16 -9.73 14.40
C VAL A 321 -15.27 -8.40 13.64
N CYS A 322 -16.46 -7.79 13.54
CA CYS A 322 -16.62 -6.45 12.96
C CYS A 322 -15.78 -5.41 13.71
N ALA A 323 -15.81 -5.41 15.04
CA ALA A 323 -15.02 -4.51 15.86
C ALA A 323 -13.50 -4.75 15.69
N ILE A 324 -13.09 -6.01 15.68
CA ILE A 324 -11.68 -6.40 15.48
C ILE A 324 -11.19 -5.95 14.09
N ILE A 325 -11.96 -6.19 13.03
CA ILE A 325 -11.58 -5.78 11.66
C ILE A 325 -11.59 -4.25 11.52
N PHE A 326 -12.52 -3.55 12.17
CA PHE A 326 -12.47 -2.09 12.25
C PHE A 326 -11.15 -1.62 12.87
N LEU A 327 -10.75 -2.17 14.02
CA LEU A 327 -9.49 -1.83 14.70
C LEU A 327 -8.26 -2.23 13.88
N ASN A 328 -8.29 -3.39 13.21
CA ASN A 328 -7.21 -3.85 12.33
C ASN A 328 -6.99 -2.87 11.17
N CYS A 329 -8.05 -2.50 10.48
CA CYS A 329 -7.95 -1.58 9.35
C CYS A 329 -7.61 -0.15 9.78
N MET A 330 -8.03 0.27 10.97
CA MET A 330 -7.59 1.53 11.58
C MET A 330 -6.08 1.51 11.88
N ALA A 331 -5.57 0.44 12.50
CA ALA A 331 -4.13 0.28 12.75
C ALA A 331 -3.34 0.19 11.45
N LEU A 332 -3.84 -0.54 10.44
CA LEU A 332 -3.23 -0.66 9.13
C LEU A 332 -3.16 0.69 8.40
N ALA A 333 -4.21 1.50 8.48
CA ALA A 333 -4.24 2.86 7.94
C ALA A 333 -3.19 3.77 8.61
N CYS A 334 -3.09 3.72 9.93
CA CYS A 334 -2.05 4.42 10.69
C CYS A 334 -0.64 3.93 10.31
N PHE A 335 -0.46 2.61 10.12
CA PHE A 335 0.81 2.02 9.70
C PHE A 335 1.24 2.52 8.32
N PHE A 336 0.34 2.57 7.35
CA PHE A 336 0.60 3.13 6.03
C PHE A 336 1.02 4.60 6.08
N CYS A 337 0.34 5.40 6.90
CA CYS A 337 0.69 6.80 7.06
C CYS A 337 2.04 6.97 7.75
N CYS A 338 2.32 6.15 8.77
CA CYS A 338 3.60 6.14 9.46
C CYS A 338 4.74 5.75 8.52
N ALA A 339 4.59 4.67 7.75
CA ALA A 339 5.55 4.26 6.73
C ALA A 339 5.85 5.41 5.74
N SER A 340 4.79 6.06 5.24
CA SER A 340 4.91 7.17 4.28
C SER A 340 5.55 8.42 4.88
N ALA A 341 5.30 8.73 6.16
CA ALA A 341 5.88 9.90 6.81
C ALA A 341 7.36 9.66 7.21
N GLU A 342 7.66 8.48 7.74
CA GLU A 342 8.96 8.16 8.32
C GLU A 342 10.03 7.77 7.30
N MET A 343 9.66 7.23 6.13
CA MET A 343 10.62 6.89 5.10
C MET A 343 11.46 8.10 4.64
N TYR A 344 10.89 9.31 4.70
CA TYR A 344 11.64 10.54 4.36
C TYR A 344 12.68 10.91 5.39
N SER A 345 12.47 10.53 6.65
CA SER A 345 13.41 10.84 7.74
C SER A 345 14.65 9.95 7.68
N VAL A 346 14.57 8.76 7.06
CA VAL A 346 15.71 7.84 6.88
C VAL A 346 16.36 7.96 5.50
N ALA A 347 15.74 8.69 4.56
CA ALA A 347 16.27 8.90 3.22
C ALA A 347 17.41 9.93 3.25
N ALA A 348 18.59 9.55 2.77
CA ALA A 348 19.76 10.42 2.74
C ALA A 348 19.50 11.66 1.86
N PRO A 349 19.86 12.89 2.35
CA PRO A 349 19.84 14.09 1.52
C PRO A 349 20.72 13.88 0.29
N GLY A 350 20.19 14.20 -0.90
CA GLY A 350 20.90 13.99 -2.18
C GLY A 350 20.67 12.63 -2.85
N ASN A 351 20.24 11.59 -2.09
CA ASN A 351 19.93 10.25 -2.61
C ASN A 351 18.47 9.83 -2.34
N LYS A 352 17.52 10.77 -2.37
CA LYS A 352 16.13 10.51 -1.96
C LYS A 352 15.40 9.56 -2.89
N VAL A 353 15.59 9.68 -4.20
CA VAL A 353 14.90 8.82 -5.19
C VAL A 353 15.24 7.35 -4.91
N MET A 354 16.53 7.05 -4.79
CA MET A 354 16.96 5.68 -4.57
C MET A 354 16.65 5.18 -3.16
N SER A 355 16.84 6.00 -2.13
CA SER A 355 16.47 5.64 -0.74
C SER A 355 14.99 5.30 -0.60
N LEU A 356 14.10 6.09 -1.21
CA LEU A 356 12.67 5.84 -1.17
C LEU A 356 12.27 4.64 -2.03
N SER A 357 12.95 4.42 -3.17
CA SER A 357 12.75 3.22 -3.99
C SER A 357 13.21 1.96 -3.25
N PHE A 358 14.35 2.02 -2.58
CA PHE A 358 14.86 0.94 -1.73
C PHE A 358 13.85 0.58 -0.63
N PHE A 359 13.39 1.56 0.14
CA PHE A 359 12.35 1.36 1.15
C PHE A 359 11.09 0.71 0.58
N ASN A 360 10.57 1.23 -0.53
CA ASN A 360 9.35 0.70 -1.16
C ASN A 360 9.52 -0.73 -1.68
N THR A 361 10.71 -1.14 -2.11
CA THR A 361 10.99 -2.54 -2.49
C THR A 361 10.72 -3.48 -1.33
N PHE A 362 11.25 -3.18 -0.15
CA PHE A 362 11.03 -3.98 1.06
C PHE A 362 9.57 -3.95 1.50
N PHE A 363 8.96 -2.78 1.52
CA PHE A 363 7.57 -2.62 1.94
C PHE A 363 6.57 -3.37 1.04
N CYS A 364 6.73 -3.27 -0.29
CA CYS A 364 5.91 -4.03 -1.25
C CYS A 364 6.22 -5.52 -1.19
N GLY A 365 7.48 -5.90 -0.99
CA GLY A 365 7.89 -7.29 -0.76
C GLY A 365 7.18 -7.90 0.44
N GLY A 366 7.14 -7.20 1.57
CA GLY A 366 6.43 -7.66 2.77
C GLY A 366 4.94 -7.91 2.53
N ARG A 367 4.28 -7.00 1.83
CA ARG A 367 2.87 -7.17 1.44
C ARG A 367 2.63 -8.42 0.59
N MET A 368 3.48 -8.65 -0.41
CA MET A 368 3.40 -9.81 -1.29
C MET A 368 3.67 -11.10 -0.51
N PHE A 369 4.74 -11.14 0.29
CA PHE A 369 5.11 -12.32 1.06
C PHE A 369 4.05 -12.69 2.11
N GLY A 370 3.37 -11.73 2.71
CA GLY A 370 2.28 -11.99 3.67
C GLY A 370 1.15 -12.83 3.07
N GLY A 371 0.65 -12.42 1.91
CA GLY A 371 -0.39 -13.17 1.18
C GLY A 371 0.09 -14.54 0.70
N PHE A 372 1.31 -14.62 0.14
CA PHE A 372 1.88 -15.88 -0.33
C PHE A 372 2.15 -16.86 0.81
N LEU A 373 2.73 -16.40 1.92
CA LEU A 373 3.06 -17.23 3.06
C LEU A 373 1.81 -17.86 3.69
N SER A 374 0.75 -17.07 3.91
CA SER A 374 -0.51 -17.60 4.46
C SER A 374 -1.15 -18.64 3.54
N SER A 375 -1.18 -18.37 2.22
CA SER A 375 -1.69 -19.31 1.24
C SER A 375 -0.87 -20.60 1.18
N ALA A 376 0.45 -20.50 1.18
CA ALA A 376 1.36 -21.64 1.15
C ALA A 376 1.23 -22.51 2.43
N LEU A 377 1.13 -21.89 3.61
CA LEU A 377 0.93 -22.58 4.87
C LEU A 377 -0.38 -23.37 4.91
N LEU A 378 -1.48 -22.75 4.46
CA LEU A 378 -2.79 -23.40 4.41
C LEU A 378 -2.82 -24.54 3.37
N ALA A 379 -2.18 -24.35 2.21
CA ALA A 379 -2.15 -25.34 1.15
C ALA A 379 -1.18 -26.51 1.43
N SER A 380 -0.15 -26.31 2.24
CA SER A 380 0.88 -27.31 2.52
C SER A 380 0.40 -28.53 3.34
N GLY A 381 -0.75 -28.43 4.01
CA GLY A 381 -1.22 -29.43 4.97
C GLY A 381 -0.34 -29.56 6.23
N MET A 382 0.62 -28.65 6.43
CA MET A 382 1.47 -28.65 7.63
C MET A 382 0.69 -28.28 8.90
N LEU A 383 -0.40 -27.52 8.75
CA LEU A 383 -1.29 -27.18 9.85
C LEU A 383 -2.44 -28.17 9.91
N ALA A 384 -2.69 -28.72 11.11
CA ALA A 384 -3.85 -29.58 11.31
C ALA A 384 -5.12 -28.81 10.93
N ALA A 385 -6.02 -29.46 10.19
CA ALA A 385 -7.29 -28.85 9.76
C ALA A 385 -8.10 -28.40 10.98
N GLU A 386 -8.14 -29.27 12.00
CA GLU A 386 -8.72 -29.02 13.31
C GLU A 386 -7.84 -29.62 14.40
N TRP A 387 -7.79 -28.97 15.54
CA TRP A 387 -7.14 -29.49 16.76
C TRP A 387 -7.85 -28.94 17.98
N GLU A 388 -7.73 -29.65 19.09
CA GLU A 388 -8.41 -29.31 20.34
C GLU A 388 -7.39 -29.08 21.46
N LYS A 389 -7.59 -28.00 22.20
CA LYS A 389 -6.82 -27.71 23.42
C LYS A 389 -7.67 -26.90 24.39
N PHE A 390 -7.58 -27.25 25.68
CA PHE A 390 -8.37 -26.59 26.73
C PHE A 390 -9.90 -26.64 26.51
N GLY A 391 -10.41 -27.70 25.87
CA GLY A 391 -11.83 -27.84 25.57
C GLY A 391 -12.35 -26.95 24.44
N MET A 392 -11.45 -26.26 23.70
CA MET A 392 -11.78 -25.46 22.55
C MET A 392 -11.22 -26.11 21.28
N LYS A 393 -12.03 -26.07 20.22
CA LYS A 393 -11.61 -26.49 18.88
C LYS A 393 -11.03 -25.32 18.12
N PHE A 394 -9.89 -25.53 17.49
CA PHE A 394 -9.19 -24.56 16.69
C PHE A 394 -9.00 -25.08 15.27
N THR A 395 -8.98 -24.18 14.32
CA THR A 395 -8.81 -24.47 12.89
C THR A 395 -7.41 -24.11 12.42
N ALA A 396 -7.05 -24.57 11.21
CA ALA A 396 -5.80 -24.19 10.56
C ALA A 396 -5.66 -22.65 10.41
N ILE A 397 -6.75 -21.94 10.11
CA ILE A 397 -6.73 -20.48 9.97
C ILE A 397 -6.46 -19.79 11.31
N GLN A 398 -7.05 -20.28 12.40
CA GLN A 398 -6.75 -19.76 13.74
C GLN A 398 -5.28 -20.02 14.13
N SER A 399 -4.70 -21.14 13.71
CA SER A 399 -3.26 -21.40 13.86
C SER A 399 -2.39 -20.37 13.14
N VAL A 400 -2.80 -19.90 11.95
CA VAL A 400 -2.11 -18.82 11.23
C VAL A 400 -2.22 -17.49 12.00
N PHE A 401 -3.37 -17.19 12.65
CA PHE A 401 -3.48 -16.00 13.51
C PHE A 401 -2.53 -16.09 14.73
N ALA A 402 -2.40 -17.27 15.36
CA ALA A 402 -1.44 -17.46 16.43
C ALA A 402 0.00 -17.26 15.96
N MET A 403 0.35 -17.78 14.78
CA MET A 403 1.66 -17.54 14.17
C MET A 403 1.89 -16.05 13.86
N ALA A 404 0.89 -15.36 13.35
CA ALA A 404 0.94 -13.92 13.09
C ALA A 404 1.19 -13.12 14.38
N CYS A 405 0.53 -13.48 15.48
CA CYS A 405 0.76 -12.90 16.80
C CYS A 405 2.21 -13.14 17.26
N ALA A 406 2.71 -14.37 17.19
CA ALA A 406 4.07 -14.74 17.59
C ALA A 406 5.12 -14.01 16.75
N MET A 407 4.94 -13.93 15.43
CA MET A 407 5.81 -13.16 14.55
C MET A 407 5.80 -11.68 14.91
N SER A 408 4.63 -11.08 15.16
CA SER A 408 4.55 -9.69 15.59
C SER A 408 5.30 -9.45 16.91
N LEU A 409 5.24 -10.36 17.86
CA LEU A 409 6.03 -10.27 19.10
C LEU A 409 7.54 -10.26 18.81
N LEU A 410 8.02 -11.15 17.93
CA LEU A 410 9.43 -11.19 17.52
C LEU A 410 9.86 -9.88 16.83
N TRP A 411 9.01 -9.32 15.99
CA TRP A 411 9.30 -8.06 15.31
C TRP A 411 9.28 -6.85 16.25
N LEU A 412 8.48 -6.90 17.32
CA LEU A 412 8.54 -5.90 18.39
C LEU A 412 9.87 -5.96 19.13
N VAL A 413 10.36 -7.15 19.43
CA VAL A 413 11.69 -7.35 20.02
C VAL A 413 12.77 -6.78 19.10
N PHE A 414 12.69 -7.06 17.79
CA PHE A 414 13.62 -6.45 16.81
C PHE A 414 13.57 -4.92 16.85
N LEU A 415 12.39 -4.30 16.91
CA LEU A 415 12.23 -2.85 16.97
C LEU A 415 12.87 -2.24 18.25
N ILE A 416 12.82 -2.99 19.36
CA ILE A 416 13.37 -2.54 20.65
C ILE A 416 14.90 -2.68 20.67
N ILE A 417 15.42 -3.82 20.18
CA ILE A 417 16.84 -4.17 20.24
C ILE A 417 17.66 -3.40 19.19
N VAL A 418 17.06 -3.08 18.02
CA VAL A 418 17.75 -2.41 16.92
C VAL A 418 17.41 -0.92 16.90
N PRO A 419 18.17 -0.02 17.55
CA PRO A 419 17.84 1.42 17.61
C PRO A 419 17.78 2.05 16.22
N ALA A 420 18.53 1.53 15.25
CA ALA A 420 18.52 1.99 13.86
C ALA A 420 17.17 1.79 13.18
N ALA A 421 16.36 0.80 13.59
CA ALA A 421 15.03 0.56 13.02
C ALA A 421 13.98 1.61 13.45
N ASN A 422 14.17 2.23 14.62
CA ASN A 422 13.27 3.28 15.12
C ASN A 422 14.08 4.29 15.96
N PRO A 423 14.95 5.09 15.34
CA PRO A 423 15.77 6.06 16.06
C PRO A 423 14.88 7.11 16.73
N ASP A 424 15.28 7.53 17.94
CA ASP A 424 14.62 8.64 18.64
C ASP A 424 14.95 9.95 17.89
N ARG A 425 13.97 10.43 17.13
CA ARG A 425 14.15 11.59 16.27
C ARG A 425 13.51 12.81 16.91
N ARG A 426 14.37 13.65 17.44
CA ARG A 426 13.98 15.00 17.86
C ARG A 426 14.09 16.02 16.72
N ASN A 427 14.80 15.67 15.64
CA ASN A 427 15.05 16.52 14.49
C ASN A 427 14.75 15.76 13.18
N ASP A 428 14.19 16.46 12.20
CA ASP A 428 13.62 15.93 10.97
C ASP A 428 14.60 15.29 9.97
N TYR A 429 15.90 15.39 10.21
CA TYR A 429 16.94 14.75 9.41
C TYR A 429 17.78 13.86 10.26
N TYR A 430 17.75 12.58 9.92
CA TYR A 430 18.66 11.62 10.48
C TYR A 430 20.05 11.80 9.85
N ASN A 431 21.02 12.25 10.66
CA ASN A 431 22.44 12.06 10.38
C ASN A 431 22.78 10.68 10.93
N PRO A 432 23.13 9.67 10.09
CA PRO A 432 23.61 8.40 10.62
C PRO A 432 24.78 8.69 11.57
N PRO A 433 24.84 8.09 12.77
CA PRO A 433 26.02 8.23 13.60
C PRO A 433 27.22 7.80 12.77
N ASP A 434 28.28 8.57 12.86
CA ASP A 434 29.52 8.27 12.16
C ASP A 434 30.14 7.04 12.81
N PHE A 435 29.76 5.84 12.36
CA PHE A 435 30.26 4.55 12.85
C PHE A 435 31.77 4.37 12.61
N ARG A 436 32.45 5.36 11.98
CA ARG A 436 33.91 5.37 11.83
C ARG A 436 34.65 5.94 13.03
N LYS A 437 33.92 6.41 14.06
CA LYS A 437 34.46 6.99 15.28
C LYS A 437 34.21 6.13 16.53
N GLY A 438 33.89 4.85 16.36
CA GLY A 438 33.84 3.88 17.45
C GLY A 438 34.89 2.83 17.29
#